data_6150ff4de9af03a9feac50bf5fe4f761
#
_entry.id   6150ff4de9af03a9feac50bf5fe4f761
#
_cell.length_a   1.000
_cell.length_b   1.000
_cell.length_c   1.000
_cell.angle_alpha   90.00
_cell.angle_beta   90.00
_cell.angle_gamma   90.00
#
_symmetry.space_group_name_H-M   'P 1'
#
loop_
_entity.id
_entity.type
_entity.pdbx_description
1 polymer ?
#
loop_
_entity_poly.entity_id
_entity_poly.type
_entity_poly.pdbx_seq_one_letter_code
_entity_poly.pdbx_strand_id
1 'polypeptide(L)'
;RSSGLPLGEYTLTVRAINSYGQQGEPATTTFRINAPAKPATIELTPGYFQITAVPRLAVYDPTVQFEFWFSETKIADTSQVETSARYLGTGSQWSVSGPHIKPGKDFWFYVRSVNLVGKSAFVEASGQASNDAEGYLDFFRGEIGKTHLAQGLWELIDNSQLADEMAEMKTSITETRNEITQTVNKTLEDQSAT
;
A
#
# COMPACT_ATOMS: atom_id res chain seq x y z
N ARG A 1 -4.58 7.80 32.13
CA ARG A 1 -5.44 7.24 31.07
C ARG A 1 -6.17 8.36 30.35
N SER A 2 -5.90 8.52 29.08
CA SER A 2 -6.43 9.62 28.28
C SER A 2 -7.63 9.26 27.40
N SER A 3 -7.98 7.98 27.31
CA SER A 3 -9.00 7.48 26.39
C SER A 3 -10.42 8.01 26.64
N GLY A 4 -10.67 8.66 27.75
CA GLY A 4 -11.96 9.25 28.04
C GLY A 4 -12.02 10.77 27.96
N LEU A 5 -10.92 11.43 27.59
CA LEU A 5 -10.89 12.88 27.53
C LEU A 5 -11.52 13.39 26.25
N PRO A 6 -12.47 14.33 26.31
CA PRO A 6 -13.01 14.95 25.10
C PRO A 6 -11.98 15.84 24.40
N LEU A 7 -12.31 16.26 23.19
CA LEU A 7 -11.48 17.22 22.44
C LEU A 7 -11.37 18.51 23.22
N GLY A 8 -10.18 19.13 23.23
CA GLY A 8 -9.96 20.39 23.88
C GLY A 8 -8.52 20.59 24.32
N GLU A 9 -8.30 21.71 24.95
CA GLU A 9 -7.03 22.05 25.57
C GLU A 9 -7.04 21.70 27.05
N TYR A 10 -5.99 21.05 27.51
CA TYR A 10 -5.87 20.57 28.88
C TYR A 10 -4.59 21.07 29.50
N THR A 11 -4.64 21.38 30.80
CA THR A 11 -3.48 21.76 31.58
C THR A 11 -3.22 20.72 32.64
N LEU A 12 -2.02 20.14 32.61
CA LEU A 12 -1.57 19.22 33.64
C LEU A 12 -0.69 19.98 34.63
N THR A 13 -1.08 19.95 35.91
CA THR A 13 -0.32 20.57 37.00
C THR A 13 0.18 19.48 37.93
N VAL A 14 1.48 19.44 38.16
CA VAL A 14 2.12 18.48 39.06
C VAL A 14 2.86 19.23 40.15
N ARG A 15 2.68 18.79 41.40
CA ARG A 15 3.40 19.33 42.55
C ARG A 15 4.13 18.24 43.29
N ALA A 16 5.37 18.48 43.63
CA ALA A 16 6.10 17.58 44.51
C ALA A 16 5.65 17.83 45.96
N ILE A 17 5.48 16.73 46.72
CA ILE A 17 5.14 16.73 48.12
C ILE A 17 6.33 16.12 48.87
N ASN A 18 6.90 16.84 49.80
CA ASN A 18 7.98 16.31 50.62
C ASN A 18 7.48 15.40 51.73
N SER A 19 8.37 14.80 52.51
CA SER A 19 8.01 13.88 53.59
C SER A 19 7.26 14.53 54.74
N TYR A 20 7.23 15.83 54.79
CA TYR A 20 6.50 16.61 55.80
C TYR A 20 5.10 17.08 55.31
N GLY A 21 4.72 16.69 54.09
CA GLY A 21 3.47 17.12 53.49
C GLY A 21 3.48 18.51 52.85
N GLN A 22 4.64 19.16 52.78
CA GLN A 22 4.77 20.47 52.17
C GLN A 22 4.77 20.31 50.66
N GLN A 23 4.03 21.17 49.95
CA GLN A 23 3.96 21.19 48.50
C GLN A 23 4.99 22.15 47.94
N GLY A 24 5.69 21.70 46.88
CA GLY A 24 6.60 22.57 46.14
C GLY A 24 5.87 23.39 45.07
N GLU A 25 6.65 24.13 44.33
CA GLU A 25 6.11 24.92 43.22
C GLU A 25 5.49 23.98 42.15
N PRO A 26 4.36 24.37 41.57
CA PRO A 26 3.73 23.55 40.57
C PRO A 26 4.48 23.57 39.24
N ALA A 27 4.66 22.39 38.66
CA ALA A 27 5.07 22.28 37.26
C ALA A 27 3.83 22.12 36.41
N THR A 28 3.65 22.99 35.44
CA THR A 28 2.46 23.02 34.59
C THR A 28 2.83 22.80 33.13
N THR A 29 2.11 21.93 32.47
CA THR A 29 2.22 21.75 31.02
C THR A 29 0.82 21.77 30.40
N THR A 30 0.72 22.30 29.20
CA THR A 30 -0.54 22.36 28.46
C THR A 30 -0.46 21.45 27.23
N PHE A 31 -1.50 20.70 27.01
CA PHE A 31 -1.60 19.84 25.82
C PHE A 31 -3.01 19.90 25.24
N ARG A 32 -3.12 19.58 23.96
CA ARG A 32 -4.39 19.55 23.25
C ARG A 32 -4.71 18.14 22.81
N ILE A 33 -6.00 17.77 22.94
CA ILE A 33 -6.54 16.54 22.39
C ILE A 33 -7.39 16.92 21.20
N ASN A 34 -6.87 16.64 20.01
CA ASN A 34 -7.53 16.96 18.74
C ASN A 34 -7.64 15.71 17.87
N ALA A 35 -8.69 15.68 17.05
CA ALA A 35 -8.75 14.70 15.98
C ALA A 35 -7.54 14.87 15.06
N PRO A 36 -7.01 13.79 14.46
CA PRO A 36 -5.85 13.89 13.62
C PRO A 36 -6.17 14.66 12.34
N ALA A 37 -5.18 15.38 11.81
CA ALA A 37 -5.30 16.02 10.50
C ALA A 37 -5.34 14.93 9.41
N LYS A 38 -6.17 15.14 8.39
CA LYS A 38 -6.19 14.23 7.25
C LYS A 38 -4.84 14.24 6.53
N PRO A 39 -4.49 13.20 5.77
CA PRO A 39 -3.27 13.21 4.97
C PRO A 39 -3.23 14.41 4.04
N ALA A 40 -2.09 15.08 3.97
CA ALA A 40 -1.89 16.21 3.06
C ALA A 40 -1.68 15.71 1.63
N THR A 41 -0.97 14.60 1.47
CA THR A 41 -0.69 13.97 0.18
C THR A 41 -0.71 12.47 0.33
N ILE A 42 -1.04 11.79 -0.77
CA ILE A 42 -0.89 10.34 -0.91
C ILE A 42 -0.07 10.11 -2.17
N GLU A 43 1.14 9.63 -2.02
CA GLU A 43 2.00 9.28 -3.12
C GLU A 43 1.72 7.83 -3.54
N LEU A 44 1.35 7.63 -4.80
CA LEU A 44 1.15 6.29 -5.35
C LEU A 44 2.35 5.94 -6.22
N THR A 45 3.03 4.86 -5.86
CA THR A 45 4.17 4.34 -6.60
C THR A 45 3.74 3.13 -7.42
N PRO A 46 3.78 3.22 -8.76
CA PRO A 46 3.46 2.08 -9.62
C PRO A 46 4.52 0.98 -9.53
N GLY A 47 4.08 -0.25 -9.47
CA GLY A 47 4.93 -1.43 -9.54
C GLY A 47 4.37 -2.43 -10.54
N TYR A 48 5.03 -3.55 -10.71
CA TYR A 48 4.58 -4.62 -11.62
C TYR A 48 3.49 -5.43 -10.93
N PHE A 49 2.24 -5.29 -11.40
CA PHE A 49 1.05 -5.83 -10.74
C PHE A 49 0.95 -5.37 -9.28
N GLN A 50 1.37 -4.14 -9.03
CA GLN A 50 1.45 -3.60 -7.67
C GLN A 50 1.29 -2.09 -7.68
N ILE A 51 0.68 -1.55 -6.63
CA ILE A 51 0.63 -0.11 -6.35
C ILE A 51 0.91 0.07 -4.87
N THR A 52 1.82 0.98 -4.55
CA THR A 52 2.14 1.34 -3.16
C THR A 52 1.62 2.73 -2.86
N ALA A 53 0.86 2.86 -1.76
CA ALA A 53 0.34 4.13 -1.29
C ALA A 53 1.15 4.59 -0.08
N VAL A 54 1.70 5.80 -0.15
CA VAL A 54 2.48 6.41 0.93
C VAL A 54 1.84 7.76 1.27
N PRO A 55 0.95 7.79 2.28
CA PRO A 55 0.36 9.05 2.74
C PRO A 55 1.35 9.83 3.57
N ARG A 56 1.22 11.16 3.53
CA ARG A 56 2.05 12.06 4.32
C ARG A 56 1.19 13.14 4.95
N LEU A 57 1.49 13.47 6.20
CA LEU A 57 0.89 14.60 6.89
C LEU A 57 1.62 15.89 6.50
N ALA A 58 0.91 17.02 6.55
CA ALA A 58 1.52 18.33 6.38
C ALA A 58 2.56 18.60 7.48
N VAL A 59 2.25 18.15 8.70
CA VAL A 59 3.18 18.20 9.84
C VAL A 59 3.26 16.80 10.43
N TYR A 60 4.47 16.27 10.56
CA TYR A 60 4.68 14.94 11.09
C TYR A 60 4.13 14.82 12.52
N ASP A 61 3.36 13.77 12.75
CA ASP A 61 2.81 13.43 14.07
C ASP A 61 3.02 11.92 14.32
N PRO A 62 3.90 11.55 15.26
CA PRO A 62 4.19 10.14 15.52
C PRO A 62 3.04 9.38 16.17
N THR A 63 2.02 10.07 16.67
CA THR A 63 0.83 9.43 17.27
C THR A 63 -0.19 9.00 16.23
N VAL A 64 -0.03 9.42 14.99
CA VAL A 64 -0.98 9.16 13.91
C VAL A 64 -0.54 7.95 13.12
N GLN A 65 -1.50 7.06 12.85
CA GLN A 65 -1.38 6.01 11.86
C GLN A 65 -2.36 6.30 10.73
N PHE A 66 -2.17 5.64 9.59
CA PHE A 66 -3.08 5.77 8.46
C PHE A 66 -3.90 4.51 8.31
N GLU A 67 -5.17 4.68 8.02
CA GLU A 67 -6.10 3.62 7.70
C GLU A 67 -6.32 3.60 6.19
N PHE A 68 -6.10 2.45 5.56
CA PHE A 68 -6.10 2.28 4.10
C PHE A 68 -7.32 1.51 3.65
N TRP A 69 -7.99 2.06 2.63
CA TRP A 69 -9.12 1.46 1.93
C TRP A 69 -8.84 1.48 0.44
N PHE A 70 -9.35 0.50 -0.28
CA PHE A 70 -9.05 0.27 -1.68
C PHE A 70 -10.33 0.00 -2.46
N SER A 71 -10.44 0.56 -3.67
CA SER A 71 -11.57 0.31 -4.55
C SER A 71 -11.10 0.23 -6.01
N GLU A 72 -11.75 -0.64 -6.76
CA GLU A 72 -11.55 -0.73 -8.20
C GLU A 72 -12.41 0.27 -8.97
N THR A 73 -13.28 0.98 -8.27
CA THR A 73 -14.15 2.02 -8.84
C THR A 73 -14.06 3.28 -7.99
N LYS A 74 -14.29 4.42 -8.63
CA LYS A 74 -14.30 5.69 -7.92
C LYS A 74 -15.52 5.78 -7.02
N ILE A 75 -15.30 6.19 -5.77
CA ILE A 75 -16.35 6.44 -4.78
C ILE A 75 -16.54 7.96 -4.68
N ALA A 76 -17.63 8.47 -5.23
CA ALA A 76 -17.86 9.91 -5.29
C ALA A 76 -18.10 10.52 -3.91
N ASP A 77 -18.74 9.78 -3.01
CA ASP A 77 -19.05 10.21 -1.65
C ASP A 77 -18.18 9.41 -0.66
N THR A 78 -17.26 10.08 0.00
CA THR A 78 -16.34 9.44 0.94
C THR A 78 -17.04 8.84 2.17
N SER A 79 -18.28 9.24 2.45
CA SER A 79 -19.08 8.59 3.50
C SER A 79 -19.44 7.14 3.15
N GLN A 80 -19.33 6.76 1.88
CA GLN A 80 -19.61 5.41 1.39
C GLN A 80 -18.36 4.52 1.34
N VAL A 81 -17.18 5.04 1.68
CA VAL A 81 -15.92 4.28 1.61
C VAL A 81 -15.99 3.04 2.49
N GLU A 82 -16.47 3.16 3.70
CA GLU A 82 -16.54 2.04 4.64
C GLU A 82 -17.49 0.92 4.19
N THR A 83 -18.44 1.22 3.31
CA THR A 83 -19.40 0.24 2.80
C THR A 83 -19.06 -0.26 1.40
N SER A 84 -18.39 0.56 0.59
CA SER A 84 -18.15 0.30 -0.83
C SER A 84 -16.71 -0.08 -1.15
N ALA A 85 -15.75 0.33 -0.33
CA ALA A 85 -14.35 0.01 -0.51
C ALA A 85 -13.93 -1.19 0.34
N ARG A 86 -12.79 -1.77 0.00
CA ARG A 86 -12.19 -2.85 0.76
C ARG A 86 -11.24 -2.28 1.81
N TYR A 87 -11.42 -2.65 3.06
CA TYR A 87 -10.49 -2.30 4.13
C TYR A 87 -9.19 -3.09 3.96
N LEU A 88 -8.05 -2.40 3.97
CA LEU A 88 -6.73 -3.01 3.87
C LEU A 88 -6.06 -3.19 5.23
N GLY A 89 -6.06 -2.15 6.05
CA GLY A 89 -5.42 -2.14 7.34
C GLY A 89 -4.92 -0.78 7.74
N THR A 90 -4.11 -0.72 8.80
CA THR A 90 -3.49 0.50 9.30
C THR A 90 -1.97 0.39 9.25
N GLY A 91 -1.30 1.50 9.04
CA GLY A 91 0.15 1.56 8.99
C GLY A 91 0.65 2.90 8.46
N SER A 92 1.94 2.96 8.12
CA SER A 92 2.57 4.15 7.56
C SER A 92 2.53 4.16 6.02
N GLN A 93 2.38 2.99 5.42
CA GLN A 93 2.24 2.81 3.97
C GLN A 93 1.56 1.48 3.70
N TRP A 94 1.05 1.31 2.48
CA TRP A 94 0.40 0.06 2.09
C TRP A 94 0.63 -0.25 0.63
N SER A 95 0.93 -1.52 0.34
CA SER A 95 1.06 -2.00 -1.04
C SER A 95 -0.06 -2.99 -1.34
N VAL A 96 -0.74 -2.79 -2.47
CA VAL A 96 -1.64 -3.79 -3.02
C VAL A 96 -0.95 -4.45 -4.20
N SER A 97 -1.02 -5.78 -4.27
CA SER A 97 -0.39 -6.54 -5.35
C SER A 97 -1.25 -7.75 -5.70
N GLY A 98 -1.07 -8.23 -6.89
CA GLY A 98 -1.75 -9.42 -7.36
C GLY A 98 -2.15 -9.33 -8.83
N PRO A 99 -2.67 -10.44 -9.38
CA PRO A 99 -3.04 -10.50 -10.80
C PRO A 99 -4.13 -9.51 -11.20
N HIS A 100 -4.95 -9.04 -10.25
CA HIS A 100 -6.02 -8.08 -10.50
C HIS A 100 -5.51 -6.64 -10.65
N ILE A 101 -4.27 -6.36 -10.23
CA ILE A 101 -3.65 -5.03 -10.36
C ILE A 101 -3.02 -4.94 -11.76
N LYS A 102 -3.88 -4.81 -12.76
CA LYS A 102 -3.47 -4.81 -14.16
C LYS A 102 -2.94 -3.46 -14.60
N PRO A 103 -1.92 -3.40 -15.47
CA PRO A 103 -1.54 -2.15 -16.10
C PRO A 103 -2.70 -1.58 -16.91
N GLY A 104 -2.82 -0.26 -16.89
CA GLY A 104 -3.87 0.44 -17.64
C GLY A 104 -5.22 0.52 -16.96
N LYS A 105 -5.39 -0.11 -15.82
CA LYS A 105 -6.63 -0.02 -15.02
C LYS A 105 -6.43 0.95 -13.88
N ASP A 106 -7.40 1.84 -13.69
CA ASP A 106 -7.40 2.77 -12.57
C ASP A 106 -7.85 2.10 -11.29
N PHE A 107 -7.17 2.44 -10.20
CA PHE A 107 -7.52 2.02 -8.85
C PHE A 107 -7.55 3.21 -7.92
N TRP A 108 -8.35 3.14 -6.86
CA TRP A 108 -8.54 4.22 -5.91
C TRP A 108 -8.18 3.79 -4.52
N PHE A 109 -7.41 4.64 -3.85
CA PHE A 109 -7.08 4.50 -2.44
C PHE A 109 -7.78 5.60 -1.66
N TYR A 110 -8.36 5.22 -0.54
CA TYR A 110 -8.97 6.15 0.40
C TYR A 110 -8.25 5.98 1.72
N VAL A 111 -7.63 7.05 2.18
CA VAL A 111 -6.76 7.02 3.35
C VAL A 111 -7.22 8.09 4.31
N ARG A 112 -7.29 7.74 5.57
CA ARG A 112 -7.54 8.70 6.64
C ARG A 112 -6.55 8.49 7.78
N SER A 113 -6.32 9.55 8.54
CA SER A 113 -5.48 9.51 9.71
C SER A 113 -6.27 9.01 10.91
N VAL A 114 -5.63 8.25 11.77
CA VAL A 114 -6.24 7.66 12.96
C VAL A 114 -5.31 7.87 14.15
N ASN A 115 -5.88 8.27 15.28
CA ASN A 115 -5.18 8.30 16.56
C ASN A 115 -6.13 7.85 17.68
N LEU A 116 -5.70 7.99 18.94
CA LEU A 116 -6.51 7.59 20.10
C LEU A 116 -7.79 8.43 20.26
N VAL A 117 -7.83 9.61 19.66
CA VAL A 117 -8.96 10.53 19.75
C VAL A 117 -10.04 10.19 18.73
N GLY A 118 -9.63 9.85 17.50
CA GLY A 118 -10.57 9.59 16.43
C GLY A 118 -9.91 9.45 15.08
N LYS A 119 -10.70 9.71 14.05
CA LYS A 119 -10.31 9.52 12.65
C LYS A 119 -10.57 10.80 11.87
N SER A 120 -9.70 11.09 10.91
CA SER A 120 -9.86 12.22 10.01
C SER A 120 -10.84 11.90 8.88
N ALA A 121 -11.13 12.88 8.03
CA ALA A 121 -11.79 12.66 6.76
C ALA A 121 -10.88 11.82 5.83
N PHE A 122 -11.50 11.11 4.89
CA PHE A 122 -10.76 10.38 3.86
C PHE A 122 -10.16 11.32 2.83
N VAL A 123 -9.00 10.94 2.33
CA VAL A 123 -8.37 11.55 1.15
C VAL A 123 -8.30 10.48 0.07
N GLU A 124 -8.73 10.84 -1.14
CA GLU A 124 -8.71 9.95 -2.30
C GLU A 124 -7.41 10.13 -3.07
N ALA A 125 -6.85 9.03 -3.55
CA ALA A 125 -5.79 9.02 -4.54
C ALA A 125 -6.07 7.93 -5.56
N SER A 126 -5.88 8.22 -6.82
CA SER A 126 -6.05 7.26 -7.90
C SER A 126 -4.74 7.04 -8.64
N GLY A 127 -4.54 5.81 -9.10
CA GLY A 127 -3.34 5.46 -9.83
C GLY A 127 -3.48 4.12 -10.53
N GLN A 128 -2.45 3.79 -11.28
CA GLN A 128 -2.35 2.56 -12.06
C GLN A 128 -1.08 1.82 -11.69
N ALA A 129 -1.05 0.51 -11.95
CA ALA A 129 0.20 -0.24 -11.94
C ALA A 129 1.14 0.28 -13.03
N SER A 130 2.42 -0.09 -12.95
CA SER A 130 3.38 0.30 -13.99
C SER A 130 2.90 -0.17 -15.37
N ASN A 131 3.11 0.68 -16.37
CA ASN A 131 2.88 0.36 -17.78
C ASN A 131 4.21 0.27 -18.56
N ASP A 132 5.32 0.05 -17.88
CA ASP A 132 6.64 -0.13 -18.46
C ASP A 132 6.76 -1.53 -19.07
N ALA A 133 6.62 -1.63 -20.38
CA ALA A 133 6.63 -2.90 -21.10
C ALA A 133 7.97 -3.64 -20.94
N GLU A 134 9.09 -2.94 -20.96
CA GLU A 134 10.42 -3.56 -20.76
C GLU A 134 10.57 -4.10 -19.36
N GLY A 135 10.11 -3.34 -18.35
CA GLY A 135 10.13 -3.78 -16.96
C GLY A 135 9.28 -5.03 -16.73
N TYR A 136 8.11 -5.13 -17.35
CA TYR A 136 7.32 -6.35 -17.30
C TYR A 136 8.03 -7.53 -17.96
N LEU A 137 8.75 -7.29 -19.05
CA LEU A 137 9.56 -8.32 -19.68
C LEU A 137 10.61 -8.88 -18.73
N ASP A 138 11.34 -8.01 -18.06
CA ASP A 138 12.33 -8.42 -17.05
C ASP A 138 11.68 -9.12 -15.85
N PHE A 139 10.52 -8.64 -15.40
CA PHE A 139 9.73 -9.28 -14.36
C PHE A 139 9.35 -10.71 -14.75
N PHE A 140 8.87 -10.93 -15.97
CA PHE A 140 8.52 -12.26 -16.47
C PHE A 140 9.74 -13.18 -16.56
N ARG A 141 10.88 -12.66 -16.98
CA ARG A 141 12.13 -13.43 -17.01
C ARG A 141 12.51 -13.92 -15.62
N GLY A 142 12.34 -13.07 -14.60
CA GLY A 142 12.55 -13.45 -13.20
C GLY A 142 11.59 -14.52 -12.70
N GLU A 143 10.38 -14.58 -13.27
CA GLU A 143 9.32 -15.50 -12.84
C GLU A 143 9.27 -16.80 -13.65
N ILE A 144 10.10 -16.96 -14.69
CA ILE A 144 10.09 -18.14 -15.56
C ILE A 144 10.28 -19.44 -14.77
N GLY A 145 11.05 -19.43 -13.69
CA GLY A 145 11.20 -20.57 -12.80
C GLY A 145 9.94 -20.97 -12.03
N LYS A 146 8.93 -20.09 -12.01
CA LYS A 146 7.65 -20.29 -11.35
C LYS A 146 6.56 -20.44 -12.41
N THR A 147 6.60 -21.51 -13.15
CA THR A 147 5.89 -21.72 -14.41
C THR A 147 4.41 -21.34 -14.40
N HIS A 148 3.67 -21.72 -13.38
CA HIS A 148 2.22 -21.45 -13.31
C HIS A 148 1.92 -19.95 -13.14
N LEU A 149 2.74 -19.27 -12.35
CA LEU A 149 2.58 -17.83 -12.13
C LEU A 149 2.88 -17.04 -13.40
N ALA A 150 3.97 -17.39 -14.10
CA ALA A 150 4.36 -16.69 -15.33
C ALA A 150 3.27 -16.77 -16.41
N GLN A 151 2.65 -17.92 -16.58
CA GLN A 151 1.59 -18.08 -17.57
C GLN A 151 0.34 -17.27 -17.22
N GLY A 152 -0.09 -17.31 -15.97
CA GLY A 152 -1.23 -16.50 -15.51
C GLY A 152 -1.01 -15.01 -15.67
N LEU A 153 0.19 -14.52 -15.33
CA LEU A 153 0.56 -13.12 -15.51
C LEU A 153 0.59 -12.73 -16.99
N TRP A 154 1.04 -13.62 -17.84
CA TRP A 154 1.08 -13.38 -19.27
C TRP A 154 -0.34 -13.20 -19.86
N GLU A 155 -1.29 -14.01 -19.47
CA GLU A 155 -2.68 -13.88 -19.89
C GLU A 155 -3.29 -12.54 -19.45
N LEU A 156 -2.89 -12.03 -18.28
CA LEU A 156 -3.31 -10.73 -17.79
C LEU A 156 -2.76 -9.59 -18.63
N ILE A 157 -1.52 -9.70 -19.09
CA ILE A 157 -0.92 -8.70 -20.00
C ILE A 157 -1.61 -8.71 -21.36
N ASP A 158 -1.93 -9.88 -21.91
CA ASP A 158 -2.66 -10.01 -23.18
C ASP A 158 -4.01 -9.32 -23.15
N ASN A 159 -4.63 -9.20 -21.98
CA ASN A 159 -5.92 -8.54 -21.79
C ASN A 159 -5.78 -7.09 -21.27
N SER A 160 -4.58 -6.51 -21.36
CA SER A 160 -4.31 -5.15 -20.89
C SER A 160 -3.97 -4.23 -22.08
N GLN A 161 -3.87 -2.93 -21.78
CA GLN A 161 -3.43 -1.95 -22.80
C GLN A 161 -1.98 -2.14 -23.26
N LEU A 162 -1.19 -2.95 -22.57
CA LEU A 162 0.19 -3.25 -22.95
C LEU A 162 0.30 -4.39 -23.96
N ALA A 163 -0.79 -5.08 -24.30
CA ALA A 163 -0.77 -6.22 -25.21
C ALA A 163 -0.11 -5.87 -26.56
N ASP A 164 -0.49 -4.74 -27.14
CA ASP A 164 0.07 -4.30 -28.43
C ASP A 164 1.55 -3.93 -28.31
N GLU A 165 1.93 -3.25 -27.22
CA GLU A 165 3.32 -2.84 -27.00
C GLU A 165 4.24 -4.03 -26.75
N MET A 166 3.72 -5.09 -26.16
CA MET A 166 4.46 -6.29 -25.81
C MET A 166 4.39 -7.39 -26.89
N ALA A 167 3.62 -7.20 -27.96
CA ALA A 167 3.43 -8.22 -29.00
C ALA A 167 4.75 -8.73 -29.59
N GLU A 168 5.69 -7.83 -29.86
CA GLU A 168 7.01 -8.18 -30.37
C GLU A 168 7.88 -8.89 -29.34
N MET A 169 7.71 -8.55 -28.07
CA MET A 169 8.46 -9.13 -26.95
C MET A 169 7.92 -10.50 -26.54
N LYS A 170 6.66 -10.79 -26.88
CA LYS A 170 5.98 -12.04 -26.56
C LYS A 170 6.73 -13.27 -27.07
N THR A 171 7.19 -13.21 -28.30
CA THR A 171 7.95 -14.28 -28.92
C THR A 171 9.23 -14.56 -28.15
N SER A 172 9.95 -13.52 -27.76
CA SER A 172 11.20 -13.63 -26.99
C SER A 172 10.97 -14.29 -25.63
N ILE A 173 9.92 -13.90 -24.91
CA ILE A 173 9.58 -14.51 -23.61
C ILE A 173 9.24 -15.98 -23.78
N THR A 174 8.45 -16.32 -24.81
CA THR A 174 8.04 -17.70 -25.09
C THR A 174 9.24 -18.55 -25.45
N GLU A 175 10.13 -18.05 -26.29
CA GLU A 175 11.37 -18.74 -26.67
C GLU A 175 12.25 -19.01 -25.47
N THR A 176 12.48 -18.01 -24.61
CA THR A 176 13.28 -18.16 -23.40
C THR A 176 12.69 -19.24 -22.47
N ARG A 177 11.38 -19.23 -22.29
CA ARG A 177 10.69 -20.26 -21.49
C ARG A 177 10.89 -21.65 -22.07
N ASN A 178 10.75 -21.79 -23.38
CA ASN A 178 10.91 -23.07 -24.06
C ASN A 178 12.35 -23.58 -23.97
N GLU A 179 13.34 -22.70 -24.10
CA GLU A 179 14.76 -23.06 -23.95
C GLU A 179 15.04 -23.57 -22.54
N ILE A 180 14.52 -22.94 -21.49
CA ILE A 180 14.69 -23.38 -20.11
C ILE A 180 14.06 -24.75 -19.91
N THR A 181 12.84 -24.98 -20.44
CA THR A 181 12.16 -26.27 -20.35
C THR A 181 12.95 -27.37 -21.04
N GLN A 182 13.49 -27.10 -22.23
CA GLN A 182 14.33 -28.06 -22.95
C GLN A 182 15.62 -28.38 -22.21
N THR A 183 16.25 -27.39 -21.63
CA THR A 183 17.48 -27.58 -20.83
C THR A 183 17.23 -28.46 -19.62
N VAL A 184 16.13 -28.25 -18.89
CA VAL A 184 15.75 -29.08 -17.73
C VAL A 184 15.48 -30.51 -18.18
N ASN A 185 14.72 -30.72 -19.24
CA ASN A 185 14.43 -32.07 -19.76
C ASN A 185 15.69 -32.80 -20.17
N LYS A 186 16.59 -32.15 -20.89
CA LYS A 186 17.87 -32.73 -21.31
C LYS A 186 18.73 -33.14 -20.12
N THR A 187 18.79 -32.32 -19.07
CA THR A 187 19.53 -32.63 -17.85
C THR A 187 18.95 -33.88 -17.15
N LEU A 188 17.62 -34.01 -17.11
CA LEU A 188 16.97 -35.18 -16.56
C LEU A 188 17.25 -36.44 -17.37
N GLU A 189 17.25 -36.35 -18.69
CA GLU A 189 17.60 -37.47 -19.58
C GLU A 189 19.03 -37.92 -19.38
N ASP A 190 19.96 -36.96 -19.31
CA ASP A 190 21.39 -37.24 -19.08
C ASP A 190 21.62 -37.93 -17.74
N GLN A 191 20.90 -37.54 -16.69
CA GLN A 191 20.99 -38.15 -15.37
C GLN A 191 20.37 -39.56 -15.36
N SER A 192 19.30 -39.80 -16.11
CA SER A 192 18.67 -41.12 -16.19
C SER A 192 19.45 -42.11 -17.06
N ALA A 193 20.30 -41.65 -17.95
CA ALA A 193 21.15 -42.45 -18.80
C ALA A 193 22.38 -43.03 -18.12
N THR A 194 22.73 -42.54 -16.92
CA THR A 194 23.87 -43.02 -16.12
C THR A 194 23.40 -44.02 -15.07
#